data_057a7536eb28b2506b24b2df46bafd16
#
_entry.id   057a7536eb28b2506b24b2df46bafd16
#
_cell.length_a   1.000
_cell.length_b   1.000
_cell.length_c   1.000
_cell.angle_alpha   90.00
_cell.angle_beta   90.00
_cell.angle_gamma   90.00
#
_symmetry.space_group_name_H-M   'P 1'
#
loop_
_entity.id
_entity.type
_entity.pdbx_description
1 polymer ?
#
loop_
_entity_poly.entity_id
_entity_poly.type
_entity_poly.pdbx_seq_one_letter_code
_entity_poly.pdbx_strand_id
1 'polypeptide(L)'
;MRYSTELKPKAIKDLKSIPLRDRKKIIERIDMMEDNLSGNIKKLTNYTPEYRMRSGNWRVLFEIEESKIIIYRVLNRKEAYR
;
A
#
# COMPACT_ATOMS: atom_id res chain seq x y z
N MET A 1 10.71 10.49 -10.70
CA MET A 1 10.55 11.14 -9.40
C MET A 1 10.66 10.13 -8.28
N ARG A 2 11.34 10.46 -7.23
CA ARG A 2 11.53 9.53 -6.11
C ARG A 2 10.63 9.90 -4.94
N TYR A 3 10.01 8.90 -4.36
CA TYR A 3 9.11 9.06 -3.21
C TYR A 3 9.69 8.41 -1.97
N SER A 4 9.32 8.91 -0.80
CA SER A 4 9.61 8.24 0.46
C SER A 4 8.32 7.65 1.01
N THR A 5 8.42 6.61 1.83
CA THR A 5 7.26 5.89 2.34
C THR A 5 7.14 6.05 3.84
N GLU A 6 5.92 6.30 4.30
CA GLU A 6 5.57 6.33 5.71
C GLU A 6 4.43 5.35 5.95
N LEU A 7 4.52 4.57 7.03
CA LEU A 7 3.49 3.60 7.40
C LEU A 7 2.73 4.10 8.62
N LYS A 8 1.41 4.21 8.50
CA LYS A 8 0.57 4.52 9.66
C LYS A 8 0.54 3.33 10.63
N PRO A 9 0.27 3.55 11.91
CA PRO A 9 0.26 2.47 12.91
C PRO A 9 -0.60 1.27 12.52
N LYS A 10 -1.77 1.50 11.94
CA LYS A 10 -2.64 0.40 11.51
C LYS A 10 -2.03 -0.41 10.38
N ALA A 11 -1.30 0.23 9.46
CA ALA A 11 -0.62 -0.47 8.37
C ALA A 11 0.49 -1.36 8.91
N ILE A 12 1.24 -0.87 9.90
CA ILE A 12 2.28 -1.65 10.55
C ILE A 12 1.66 -2.89 11.21
N LYS A 13 0.55 -2.69 11.91
CA LYS A 13 -0.16 -3.78 12.57
C LYS A 13 -0.69 -4.80 11.56
N ASP A 14 -1.25 -4.32 10.44
CA ASP A 14 -1.71 -5.19 9.36
C ASP A 14 -0.57 -6.08 8.86
N LEU A 15 0.59 -5.47 8.56
CA LEU A 15 1.75 -6.21 8.06
C LEU A 15 2.22 -7.30 9.02
N LYS A 16 2.18 -7.02 10.32
CA LYS A 16 2.60 -8.00 11.32
C LYS A 16 1.73 -9.25 11.34
N SER A 17 0.47 -9.13 10.93
CA SER A 17 -0.46 -10.26 10.91
C SER A 17 -0.48 -11.01 9.57
N ILE A 18 0.25 -10.54 8.56
CA ILE A 18 0.30 -11.17 7.24
C ILE A 18 1.41 -12.22 7.23
N PRO A 19 1.17 -13.41 6.63
CA PRO A 19 2.21 -14.44 6.53
C PRO A 19 3.50 -13.91 5.91
N LEU A 20 4.62 -14.39 6.40
CA LEU A 20 5.94 -13.86 6.03
C LEU A 20 6.18 -13.83 4.51
N ARG A 21 5.77 -14.87 3.80
CA ARG A 21 5.93 -14.93 2.34
C ARG A 21 5.24 -13.76 1.66
N ASP A 22 3.99 -13.53 2.02
CA ASP A 22 3.20 -12.44 1.42
C ASP A 22 3.71 -11.08 1.88
N ARG A 23 4.11 -10.97 3.15
CA ARG A 23 4.66 -9.75 3.70
C ARG A 23 5.90 -9.29 2.95
N LYS A 24 6.81 -10.22 2.65
CA LYS A 24 8.03 -9.90 1.89
C LYS A 24 7.71 -9.34 0.52
N LYS A 25 6.75 -9.94 -0.18
CA LYS A 25 6.34 -9.46 -1.50
C LYS A 25 5.71 -8.08 -1.43
N ILE A 26 4.88 -7.86 -0.41
CA ILE A 26 4.24 -6.56 -0.21
C ILE A 26 5.29 -5.47 0.02
N ILE A 27 6.26 -5.76 0.89
CA ILE A 27 7.33 -4.80 1.18
C ILE A 27 8.16 -4.49 -0.07
N GLU A 28 8.49 -5.50 -0.87
CA GLU A 28 9.18 -5.28 -2.14
C GLU A 28 8.39 -4.37 -3.07
N ARG A 29 7.07 -4.57 -3.15
CA ARG A 29 6.21 -3.75 -3.99
C ARG A 29 6.11 -2.32 -3.47
N ILE A 30 6.09 -2.16 -2.15
CA ILE A 30 6.11 -0.82 -1.55
C ILE A 30 7.40 -0.11 -1.89
N ASP A 31 8.53 -0.80 -1.79
CA ASP A 31 9.83 -0.23 -2.15
C ASP A 31 9.86 0.19 -3.62
N MET A 32 9.29 -0.61 -4.49
CA MET A 32 9.21 -0.28 -5.92
C MET A 32 8.40 0.97 -6.21
N MET A 33 7.38 1.25 -5.39
CA MET A 33 6.59 2.46 -5.55
C MET A 33 7.41 3.73 -5.31
N GLU A 34 8.48 3.64 -4.54
CA GLU A 34 9.35 4.79 -4.28
C GLU A 34 10.02 5.30 -5.55
N ASP A 35 10.16 4.42 -6.54
CA ASP A 35 10.74 4.79 -7.82
C ASP A 35 9.61 5.10 -8.81
N ASN A 36 9.23 6.38 -8.85
CA ASN A 36 8.29 6.90 -9.85
C ASN A 36 6.90 6.24 -9.81
N LEU A 37 6.49 5.78 -8.62
CA LEU A 37 5.20 5.09 -8.41
C LEU A 37 5.05 3.84 -9.28
N SER A 38 6.13 3.07 -9.42
CA SER A 38 6.09 1.81 -10.17
C SER A 38 5.22 0.77 -9.46
N GLY A 39 4.49 -0.02 -10.24
CA GLY A 39 3.68 -1.09 -9.71
C GLY A 39 2.24 -1.04 -10.21
N ASN A 40 1.40 -1.92 -9.68
CA ASN A 40 -0.01 -1.99 -10.05
C ASN A 40 -0.84 -1.04 -9.20
N ILE A 41 -0.79 0.25 -9.54
CA ILE A 41 -1.39 1.33 -8.76
C ILE A 41 -2.61 1.89 -9.49
N LYS A 42 -3.68 2.12 -8.72
CA LYS A 42 -4.91 2.70 -9.24
C LYS A 42 -5.44 3.75 -8.27
N LYS A 43 -5.91 4.88 -8.81
CA LYS A 43 -6.62 5.87 -8.03
C LYS A 43 -8.07 5.44 -7.92
N LEU A 44 -8.58 5.37 -6.70
CA LEU A 44 -9.94 4.94 -6.42
C LEU A 44 -10.91 6.12 -6.46
N THR A 45 -12.13 5.89 -6.95
CA THR A 45 -13.16 6.90 -6.99
C THR A 45 -14.01 6.80 -5.72
N ASN A 46 -14.18 7.91 -5.02
CA ASN A 46 -15.01 8.01 -3.81
C ASN A 46 -14.52 7.13 -2.65
N TYR A 47 -13.22 6.87 -2.58
CA TYR A 47 -12.61 6.14 -1.47
C TYR A 47 -11.53 6.98 -0.80
N THR A 48 -11.36 6.78 0.48
CA THR A 48 -10.28 7.36 1.26
C THR A 48 -9.64 6.22 2.06
N PRO A 49 -8.35 5.91 1.89
CA PRO A 49 -7.34 6.57 1.04
C PRO A 49 -7.63 6.47 -0.45
N GLU A 50 -7.11 7.46 -1.23
CA GLU A 50 -7.43 7.57 -2.64
C GLU A 50 -6.74 6.58 -3.57
N TYR A 51 -5.66 5.95 -3.13
CA TYR A 51 -4.84 5.09 -3.99
C TYR A 51 -4.77 3.67 -3.46
N ARG A 52 -4.65 2.74 -4.40
CA ARG A 52 -4.51 1.33 -4.09
C ARG A 52 -3.37 0.73 -4.91
N MET A 53 -2.52 -0.08 -4.26
CA MET A 53 -1.54 -0.90 -4.96
C MET A 53 -1.89 -2.37 -4.71
N ARG A 54 -1.98 -3.13 -5.80
CA ARG A 54 -2.30 -4.56 -5.72
C ARG A 54 -1.03 -5.39 -5.57
N SER A 55 -1.04 -6.32 -4.62
CA SER A 55 0.02 -7.32 -4.46
C SER A 55 -0.63 -8.66 -4.15
N GLY A 56 -0.87 -9.47 -5.18
CA GLY A 56 -1.58 -10.74 -5.04
C GLY A 56 -2.98 -10.52 -4.49
N ASN A 57 -3.30 -11.20 -3.38
CA ASN A 57 -4.59 -11.06 -2.72
C ASN A 57 -4.63 -9.88 -1.74
N TRP A 58 -3.58 -9.08 -1.71
CA TRP A 58 -3.45 -7.97 -0.77
C TRP A 58 -3.58 -6.64 -1.48
N ARG A 59 -4.10 -5.66 -0.74
CA ARG A 59 -4.28 -4.30 -1.24
C ARG A 59 -3.64 -3.34 -0.26
N VAL A 60 -2.72 -2.52 -0.77
CA VAL A 60 -2.06 -1.48 0.01
C VAL A 60 -2.80 -0.18 -0.29
N LEU A 61 -3.43 0.38 0.74
CA LEU A 61 -4.21 1.61 0.59
C LEU A 61 -3.38 2.79 1.10
N PHE A 62 -3.20 3.79 0.25
CA PHE A 62 -2.30 4.89 0.56
C PHE A 62 -2.76 6.22 -0.03
N GLU A 63 -2.16 7.28 0.49
CA GLU A 63 -2.30 8.64 -0.02
C GLU A 63 -0.94 9.12 -0.49
N ILE A 64 -0.95 10.12 -1.37
CA ILE A 64 0.27 10.76 -1.84
C ILE A 64 0.22 12.22 -1.40
N GLU A 65 1.22 12.64 -0.62
CA GLU A 65 1.38 14.03 -0.19
C GLU A 65 2.77 14.49 -0.64
N GLU A 66 2.80 15.37 -1.65
CA GLU A 66 4.05 15.83 -2.26
C GLU A 66 4.86 14.63 -2.77
N SER A 67 6.05 14.40 -2.22
CA SER A 67 6.88 13.26 -2.59
C SER A 67 6.81 12.12 -1.58
N LYS A 68 5.76 12.08 -0.75
CA LYS A 68 5.60 11.09 0.30
C LYS A 68 4.41 10.18 0.02
N ILE A 69 4.64 8.87 0.15
CA ILE A 69 3.59 7.86 0.07
C ILE A 69 3.21 7.48 1.50
N ILE A 70 1.96 7.74 1.89
CA ILE A 70 1.51 7.45 3.26
C ILE A 70 0.58 6.25 3.21
N ILE A 71 1.04 5.14 3.76
CA ILE A 71 0.30 3.88 3.75
C ILE A 71 -0.59 3.79 4.98
N TYR A 72 -1.89 3.69 4.75
CA TYR A 72 -2.89 3.65 5.81
C TYR A 72 -3.25 2.23 6.23
N ARG A 73 -3.42 1.33 5.26
CA ARG A 73 -3.83 -0.03 5.53
C ARG A 73 -3.22 -1.00 4.53
N VAL A 74 -3.03 -2.26 4.97
CA VAL A 74 -2.69 -3.37 4.09
C VAL A 74 -3.72 -4.45 4.38
N LEU A 75 -4.67 -4.62 3.47
CA LEU A 75 -5.83 -5.47 3.68
C LEU A 75 -5.95 -6.57 2.63
N ASN A 76 -6.59 -7.67 3.01
CA ASN A 76 -6.96 -8.69 2.06
C ASN A 76 -8.00 -8.10 1.10
N ARG A 77 -8.00 -8.54 -0.17
CA ARG A 77 -8.89 -7.98 -1.18
C ARG A 77 -10.37 -8.02 -0.79
N LYS A 78 -10.76 -8.97 0.05
CA LYS A 78 -12.15 -9.09 0.51
C LYS A 78 -12.54 -7.96 1.47
N GLU A 79 -11.58 -7.36 2.13
CA GLU A 79 -11.81 -6.31 3.14
C GLU A 79 -11.50 -4.91 2.62
N ALA A 80 -10.74 -4.80 1.54
CA ALA A 80 -10.18 -3.51 1.09
C ALA A 80 -11.24 -2.49 0.66
N TYR A 81 -12.42 -2.94 0.25
CA TYR A 81 -13.46 -2.07 -0.30
C TYR A 81 -14.78 -2.19 0.45
N ARG A 82 -14.73 -2.55 1.69
CA ARG A 82 -15.89 -2.64 2.55
C ARG A 82 -16.39 -1.28 2.97
#